data_33cfec3be060b4a7091a7fd97abbf7b2
#
_entry.id   33cfec3be060b4a7091a7fd97abbf7b2
#
_cell.length_a   1.000
_cell.length_b   1.000
_cell.length_c   1.000
_cell.angle_alpha   90.00
_cell.angle_beta   90.00
_cell.angle_gamma   90.00
#
_symmetry.space_group_name_H-M   'P 1'
#
loop_
_entity.id
_entity.type
_entity.pdbx_description
1 polymer ?
#
loop_
_entity_poly.entity_id
_entity_poly.type
_entity_poly.pdbx_seq_one_letter_code
_entity_poly.pdbx_strand_id
1 'polypeptide(L)'
;MVSTIEVREADDSDRDVLMGFHRSLYQGHRDEVVPKNDLTLIEYRDYERILRDDLDALLRDRSSHVLVAESQGVAVGYITGRVTTEPRRVLPRRGVVEDWYVVPESRDSGVGAVLLRELEERFAAAGCELIESATWSGNEGTRRAHDALGFREIRVMYRKRL
;
A
#
# COMPACT_ATOMS: atom_id res chain seq x y z
N MET A 1 8.41 -27.45 -3.74
CA MET A 1 7.73 -27.10 -2.47
C MET A 1 7.14 -25.70 -2.60
N VAL A 2 5.88 -25.55 -2.27
CA VAL A 2 5.26 -24.21 -2.24
C VAL A 2 5.84 -23.48 -1.04
N SER A 3 6.53 -22.37 -1.27
CA SER A 3 7.03 -21.51 -0.19
C SER A 3 5.83 -20.95 0.58
N THR A 4 5.76 -21.23 1.87
CA THR A 4 4.73 -20.66 2.73
C THR A 4 4.97 -19.16 2.87
N ILE A 5 3.96 -18.35 2.59
CA ILE A 5 3.98 -16.91 2.84
C ILE A 5 3.41 -16.68 4.24
N GLU A 6 4.17 -16.05 5.10
CA GLU A 6 3.76 -15.61 6.43
C GLU A 6 3.58 -14.10 6.43
N VAL A 7 2.49 -13.61 7.04
CA VAL A 7 2.23 -12.18 7.18
C VAL A 7 2.12 -11.83 8.65
N ARG A 8 2.79 -10.78 9.04
CA ARG A 8 2.79 -10.27 10.41
C ARG A 8 2.74 -8.74 10.46
N GLU A 9 2.38 -8.19 11.60
CA GLU A 9 2.59 -6.76 11.87
C GLU A 9 4.09 -6.44 11.85
N ALA A 10 4.40 -5.28 11.29
CA ALA A 10 5.76 -4.74 11.34
C ALA A 10 6.10 -4.18 12.72
N ASP A 11 7.35 -4.21 13.06
CA ASP A 11 7.90 -3.55 14.24
C ASP A 11 9.10 -2.64 13.91
N ASP A 12 9.72 -2.07 14.92
CA ASP A 12 10.86 -1.15 14.73
C ASP A 12 12.05 -1.79 14.01
N SER A 13 12.21 -3.12 14.08
CA SER A 13 13.29 -3.84 13.39
C SER A 13 13.08 -3.91 11.86
N ASP A 14 11.86 -3.71 11.38
CA ASP A 14 11.52 -3.71 9.97
C ASP A 14 11.77 -2.38 9.28
N ARG A 15 12.11 -1.34 10.03
CA ARG A 15 12.24 0.04 9.51
C ARG A 15 13.08 0.14 8.24
N ASP A 16 14.27 -0.46 8.23
CA ASP A 16 15.18 -0.35 7.10
C ASP A 16 14.64 -1.07 5.85
N VAL A 17 14.04 -2.24 6.02
CA VAL A 17 13.45 -2.99 4.90
C VAL A 17 12.22 -2.27 4.36
N LEU A 18 11.38 -1.71 5.23
CA LEU A 18 10.19 -0.92 4.81
C LEU A 18 10.59 0.35 4.07
N MET A 19 11.61 1.06 4.54
CA MET A 19 12.18 2.20 3.80
C MET A 19 12.69 1.79 2.43
N GLY A 20 13.38 0.66 2.33
CA GLY A 20 13.84 0.10 1.06
C GLY A 20 12.69 -0.25 0.11
N PHE A 21 11.64 -0.88 0.60
CA PHE A 21 10.44 -1.20 -0.19
C PHE A 21 9.72 0.05 -0.68
N HIS A 22 9.56 1.05 0.18
CA HIS A 22 8.92 2.30 -0.22
C HIS A 22 9.74 3.06 -1.28
N ARG A 23 11.08 3.08 -1.16
CA ARG A 23 11.95 3.66 -2.20
C ARG A 23 11.74 2.94 -3.53
N SER A 24 11.69 1.62 -3.53
CA SER A 24 11.45 0.83 -4.74
C SER A 24 10.08 1.12 -5.36
N LEU A 25 9.04 1.23 -4.53
CA LEU A 25 7.69 1.59 -4.95
C LEU A 25 7.67 2.99 -5.58
N TYR A 26 8.25 3.97 -4.92
CA TYR A 26 8.33 5.36 -5.39
C TYR A 26 9.13 5.48 -6.68
N GLN A 27 10.28 4.80 -6.77
CA GLN A 27 11.10 4.79 -7.98
C GLN A 27 10.38 4.13 -9.16
N GLY A 28 9.67 3.03 -8.93
CA GLY A 28 8.83 2.39 -9.95
C GLY A 28 7.74 3.31 -10.49
N HIS A 29 7.08 4.08 -9.63
CA HIS A 29 6.11 5.09 -10.06
C HIS A 29 6.74 6.18 -10.93
N ARG A 30 7.93 6.63 -10.60
CA ARG A 30 8.66 7.65 -11.38
C ARG A 30 9.12 7.14 -12.74
N ASP A 31 9.60 5.91 -12.80
CA ASP A 31 10.26 5.38 -13.98
C ASP A 31 9.28 4.75 -14.97
N GLU A 32 8.23 4.10 -14.48
CA GLU A 32 7.39 3.21 -15.27
C GLU A 32 5.93 3.65 -15.35
N VAL A 33 5.43 4.41 -14.37
CA VAL A 33 3.98 4.64 -14.19
C VAL A 33 3.57 6.06 -14.56
N VAL A 34 4.31 7.05 -14.07
CA VAL A 34 3.97 8.46 -14.27
C VAL A 34 4.71 9.01 -15.49
N PRO A 35 3.99 9.65 -16.45
CA PRO A 35 4.64 10.29 -17.59
C PRO A 35 5.73 11.28 -17.17
N LYS A 36 6.84 11.33 -17.90
CA LYS A 36 8.00 12.18 -17.56
C LYS A 36 7.62 13.66 -17.35
N ASN A 37 6.67 14.17 -18.12
CA ASN A 37 6.21 15.55 -18.00
C ASN A 37 5.38 15.81 -16.73
N ASP A 38 4.92 14.76 -16.07
CA ASP A 38 4.07 14.83 -14.89
C ASP A 38 4.81 14.45 -13.59
N LEU A 39 6.11 14.15 -13.66
CA LEU A 39 6.90 13.73 -12.49
C LEU A 39 6.84 14.72 -11.33
N THR A 40 6.81 16.03 -11.63
CA THR A 40 6.68 17.06 -10.59
C THR A 40 5.36 17.01 -9.81
N LEU A 41 4.36 16.25 -10.27
CA LEU A 41 3.09 16.04 -9.56
C LEU A 41 3.22 15.03 -8.41
N ILE A 42 4.28 14.21 -8.42
CA ILE A 42 4.52 13.16 -7.42
C ILE A 42 5.79 13.40 -6.60
N GLU A 43 6.65 14.32 -7.02
CA GLU A 43 7.94 14.55 -6.37
C GLU A 43 7.79 15.25 -5.01
N TYR A 44 8.55 14.79 -4.03
CA TYR A 44 8.71 15.41 -2.72
C TYR A 44 10.01 16.21 -2.67
N ARG A 45 10.01 17.35 -1.97
CA ARG A 45 11.22 18.19 -1.82
C ARG A 45 12.29 17.54 -0.98
N ASP A 46 11.91 16.78 0.02
CA ASP A 46 12.82 16.11 0.96
C ASP A 46 12.29 14.70 1.24
N TYR A 47 12.31 13.88 0.20
CA TYR A 47 11.68 12.56 0.18
C TYR A 47 12.17 11.67 1.33
N GLU A 48 13.49 11.60 1.56
CA GLU A 48 14.05 10.70 2.59
C GLU A 48 13.61 11.10 4.02
N ARG A 49 13.52 12.38 4.29
CA ARG A 49 13.03 12.85 5.58
C ARG A 49 11.54 12.57 5.74
N ILE A 50 10.76 12.89 4.72
CA ILE A 50 9.30 12.63 4.71
C ILE A 50 9.02 11.15 4.88
N LEU A 51 9.70 10.28 4.13
CA LEU A 51 9.55 8.83 4.26
C LEU A 51 9.81 8.35 5.69
N ARG A 52 10.88 8.83 6.32
CA ARG A 52 11.22 8.46 7.70
C ARG A 52 10.15 8.91 8.68
N ASP A 53 9.74 10.17 8.58
CA ASP A 53 8.76 10.78 9.48
C ASP A 53 7.38 10.09 9.33
N ASP A 54 6.96 9.78 8.10
CA ASP A 54 5.71 9.10 7.81
C ASP A 54 5.72 7.65 8.30
N LEU A 55 6.80 6.91 8.09
CA LEU A 55 6.94 5.55 8.59
C LEU A 55 6.91 5.50 10.12
N ASP A 56 7.60 6.44 10.78
CA ASP A 56 7.58 6.56 12.23
C ASP A 56 6.18 6.86 12.78
N ALA A 57 5.44 7.69 12.07
CA ALA A 57 4.05 7.99 12.42
C ALA A 57 3.14 6.77 12.24
N LEU A 58 3.28 6.04 11.12
CA LEU A 58 2.51 4.83 10.82
C LEU A 58 2.75 3.73 11.87
N LEU A 59 3.99 3.46 12.24
CA LEU A 59 4.34 2.42 13.22
C LEU A 59 3.82 2.73 14.64
N ARG A 60 3.53 3.99 14.95
CA ARG A 60 3.00 4.43 16.25
C ARG A 60 1.48 4.62 16.27
N ASP A 61 0.86 4.75 15.12
CA ASP A 61 -0.56 5.04 15.01
C ASP A 61 -1.39 3.75 15.14
N ARG A 62 -2.19 3.65 16.20
CA ARG A 62 -3.06 2.50 16.48
C ARG A 62 -4.20 2.32 15.49
N SER A 63 -4.52 3.33 14.69
CA SER A 63 -5.52 3.25 13.61
C SER A 63 -4.91 2.77 12.29
N SER A 64 -3.60 2.61 12.24
CA SER A 64 -2.84 2.15 11.08
C SER A 64 -2.38 0.70 11.27
N HIS A 65 -2.26 0.00 10.15
CA HIS A 65 -1.65 -1.32 10.07
C HIS A 65 -0.50 -1.27 9.08
N VAL A 66 0.63 -1.84 9.48
CA VAL A 66 1.79 -2.04 8.62
C VAL A 66 2.11 -3.52 8.64
N LEU A 67 1.88 -4.23 7.54
CA LEU A 67 2.05 -5.66 7.45
C LEU A 67 3.22 -6.00 6.54
N VAL A 68 4.03 -6.96 6.97
CA VAL A 68 5.15 -7.50 6.20
C VAL A 68 4.84 -8.95 5.83
N ALA A 69 5.06 -9.28 4.56
CA ALA A 69 5.03 -10.67 4.08
C ALA A 69 6.46 -11.22 4.04
N GLU A 70 6.63 -12.40 4.58
CA GLU A 70 7.88 -13.13 4.56
C GLU A 70 7.75 -14.46 3.81
N SER A 71 8.80 -14.82 3.09
CA SER A 71 8.98 -16.13 2.47
C SER A 71 10.31 -16.69 2.94
N GLN A 72 10.31 -17.84 3.59
CA GLN A 72 11.51 -18.45 4.16
C GLN A 72 12.31 -17.51 5.08
N GLY A 73 11.61 -16.69 5.88
CA GLY A 73 12.25 -15.74 6.80
C GLY A 73 12.83 -14.48 6.14
N VAL A 74 12.55 -14.25 4.85
CA VAL A 74 12.97 -13.05 4.13
C VAL A 74 11.75 -12.23 3.77
N ALA A 75 11.78 -10.93 4.09
CA ALA A 75 10.71 -10.01 3.70
C ALA A 75 10.62 -9.87 2.18
N VAL A 76 9.44 -10.10 1.62
CA VAL A 76 9.18 -10.10 0.17
C VAL A 76 8.11 -9.08 -0.25
N GLY A 77 7.50 -8.38 0.69
CA GLY A 77 6.51 -7.36 0.40
C GLY A 77 5.93 -6.75 1.66
N TYR A 78 5.17 -5.68 1.49
CA TYR A 78 4.45 -5.04 2.58
C TYR A 78 3.16 -4.40 2.07
N ILE A 79 2.24 -4.16 2.99
CA ILE A 79 1.04 -3.36 2.76
C ILE A 79 0.81 -2.47 3.99
N THR A 80 0.38 -1.25 3.75
CA THR A 80 -0.03 -0.33 4.81
C THR A 80 -1.46 0.12 4.60
N GLY A 81 -2.14 0.39 5.68
CA GLY A 81 -3.49 0.91 5.61
C GLY A 81 -3.93 1.54 6.92
N ARG A 82 -4.96 2.36 6.82
CA ARG A 82 -5.49 3.14 7.94
C ARG A 82 -7.00 3.04 8.02
N VAL A 83 -7.51 2.94 9.24
CA VAL A 83 -8.95 3.08 9.51
C VAL A 83 -9.31 4.56 9.55
N THR A 84 -10.28 4.96 8.74
CA THR A 84 -10.83 6.32 8.75
C THR A 84 -12.31 6.29 9.12
N THR A 85 -12.79 7.37 9.76
CA THR A 85 -14.19 7.50 10.16
C THR A 85 -14.74 8.83 9.67
N GLU A 86 -15.88 8.77 8.96
CA GLU A 86 -16.67 9.94 8.55
C GLU A 86 -18.12 9.70 9.01
N PRO A 87 -18.49 10.22 10.20
CA PRO A 87 -19.79 9.90 10.85
C PRO A 87 -21.02 10.30 10.04
N ARG A 88 -20.88 11.21 9.09
CA ARG A 88 -22.00 11.69 8.24
C ARG A 88 -22.33 10.73 7.09
N ARG A 89 -21.52 9.69 6.87
CA ARG A 89 -21.74 8.72 5.80
C ARG A 89 -22.57 7.53 6.27
N VAL A 90 -23.26 6.89 5.33
CA VAL A 90 -24.01 5.65 5.59
C VAL A 90 -23.07 4.51 5.99
N LEU A 91 -21.89 4.43 5.36
CA LEU A 91 -20.79 3.55 5.75
C LEU A 91 -19.68 4.42 6.38
N PRO A 92 -19.74 4.68 7.68
CA PRO A 92 -18.91 5.68 8.33
C PRO A 92 -17.47 5.24 8.53
N ARG A 93 -17.21 3.94 8.69
CA ARG A 93 -15.86 3.40 8.90
C ARG A 93 -15.37 2.67 7.67
N ARG A 94 -14.19 3.02 7.25
CA ARG A 94 -13.54 2.40 6.09
C ARG A 94 -12.05 2.22 6.32
N GLY A 95 -11.50 1.15 5.75
CA GLY A 95 -10.08 0.96 5.62
C GLY A 95 -9.56 1.62 4.34
N VAL A 96 -8.45 2.29 4.42
CA VAL A 96 -7.78 2.89 3.25
C VAL A 96 -6.41 2.24 3.10
N VAL A 97 -6.17 1.61 1.96
CA VAL A 97 -4.83 1.10 1.59
C VAL A 97 -3.98 2.29 1.17
N GLU A 98 -2.80 2.44 1.75
CA GLU A 98 -1.89 3.55 1.45
C GLU A 98 -0.73 3.09 0.57
N ASP A 99 0.02 2.07 1.00
CA ASP A 99 1.12 1.47 0.24
C ASP A 99 0.89 -0.02 0.07
N TRP A 100 1.30 -0.55 -1.07
CA TRP A 100 1.21 -1.97 -1.37
C TRP A 100 2.29 -2.35 -2.35
N TYR A 101 3.27 -3.11 -1.88
CA TYR A 101 4.44 -3.48 -2.67
C TYR A 101 4.84 -4.94 -2.47
N VAL A 102 5.25 -5.57 -3.55
CA VAL A 102 5.86 -6.90 -3.58
C VAL A 102 7.12 -6.81 -4.41
N VAL A 103 8.21 -7.39 -3.91
CA VAL A 103 9.48 -7.45 -4.66
C VAL A 103 9.27 -8.12 -6.02
N PRO A 104 9.95 -7.67 -7.08
CA PRO A 104 9.73 -8.18 -8.44
C PRO A 104 9.75 -9.70 -8.55
N GLU A 105 10.69 -10.35 -7.86
CA GLU A 105 10.91 -11.80 -7.90
C GLU A 105 9.76 -12.61 -7.27
N SER A 106 8.95 -11.96 -6.42
CA SER A 106 7.81 -12.59 -5.73
C SER A 106 6.46 -12.12 -6.26
N ARG A 107 6.42 -11.33 -7.32
CA ARG A 107 5.18 -10.96 -7.99
C ARG A 107 4.54 -12.18 -8.66
N ASP A 108 3.24 -12.12 -8.86
CA ASP A 108 2.44 -13.21 -9.47
C ASP A 108 2.46 -14.55 -8.69
N SER A 109 3.08 -14.58 -7.50
CA SER A 109 3.11 -15.75 -6.61
C SER A 109 2.02 -15.72 -5.51
N GLY A 110 1.12 -14.73 -5.54
CA GLY A 110 0.04 -14.58 -4.58
C GLY A 110 0.37 -13.77 -3.33
N VAL A 111 1.61 -13.30 -3.15
CA VAL A 111 2.02 -12.49 -1.98
C VAL A 111 1.14 -11.26 -1.79
N GLY A 112 0.87 -10.53 -2.87
CA GLY A 112 0.01 -9.33 -2.81
C GLY A 112 -1.41 -9.65 -2.34
N ALA A 113 -1.99 -10.74 -2.81
CA ALA A 113 -3.33 -11.17 -2.41
C ALA A 113 -3.38 -11.61 -0.93
N VAL A 114 -2.33 -12.27 -0.44
CA VAL A 114 -2.25 -12.65 0.98
C VAL A 114 -2.13 -11.42 1.87
N LEU A 115 -1.27 -10.46 1.52
CA LEU A 115 -1.15 -9.18 2.23
C LEU A 115 -2.48 -8.43 2.31
N LEU A 116 -3.18 -8.33 1.18
CA LEU A 116 -4.49 -7.66 1.14
C LEU A 116 -5.49 -8.35 2.05
N ARG A 117 -5.63 -9.67 1.96
CA ARG A 117 -6.56 -10.45 2.79
C ARG A 117 -6.30 -10.23 4.28
N GLU A 118 -5.05 -10.27 4.70
CA GLU A 118 -4.67 -10.02 6.09
C GLU A 118 -5.02 -8.60 6.55
N LEU A 119 -4.89 -7.61 5.67
CA LEU A 119 -5.30 -6.23 5.96
C LEU A 119 -6.82 -6.10 6.01
N GLU A 120 -7.55 -6.74 5.11
CA GLU A 120 -9.01 -6.79 5.11
C GLU A 120 -9.58 -7.38 6.41
N GLU A 121 -8.96 -8.46 6.92
CA GLU A 121 -9.36 -9.06 8.20
C GLU A 121 -9.18 -8.08 9.37
N ARG A 122 -8.08 -7.33 9.39
CA ARG A 122 -7.86 -6.29 10.41
C ARG A 122 -8.84 -5.14 10.30
N PHE A 123 -9.14 -4.70 9.10
CA PHE A 123 -10.15 -3.67 8.87
C PHE A 123 -11.55 -4.13 9.29
N ALA A 124 -11.92 -5.36 8.95
CA ALA A 124 -13.19 -5.94 9.37
C ALA A 124 -13.27 -6.05 10.90
N ALA A 125 -12.22 -6.51 11.57
CA ALA A 125 -12.13 -6.56 13.03
C ALA A 125 -12.22 -5.17 13.67
N ALA A 126 -11.77 -4.11 12.99
CA ALA A 126 -11.91 -2.72 13.41
C ALA A 126 -13.28 -2.12 13.09
N GLY A 127 -14.22 -2.91 12.53
CA GLY A 127 -15.59 -2.47 12.20
C GLY A 127 -15.69 -1.71 10.88
N CYS A 128 -14.72 -1.86 9.98
CA CYS A 128 -14.85 -1.32 8.63
C CYS A 128 -15.77 -2.21 7.78
N GLU A 129 -16.63 -1.57 7.01
CA GLU A 129 -17.54 -2.23 6.06
C GLU A 129 -17.12 -1.99 4.60
N LEU A 130 -16.07 -1.19 4.40
CA LEU A 130 -15.58 -0.75 3.12
C LEU A 130 -14.06 -0.64 3.16
N ILE A 131 -13.41 -1.08 2.09
CA ILE A 131 -11.97 -0.85 1.84
C ILE A 131 -11.82 -0.02 0.57
N GLU A 132 -10.97 0.99 0.63
CA GLU A 132 -10.61 1.84 -0.50
C GLU A 132 -9.13 1.70 -0.81
N SER A 133 -8.79 1.73 -2.08
CA SER A 133 -7.42 1.76 -2.57
C SER A 133 -7.34 2.70 -3.77
N ALA A 134 -6.22 3.36 -3.95
CA ALA A 134 -5.97 4.23 -5.09
C ALA A 134 -4.67 3.85 -5.79
N THR A 135 -4.65 4.01 -7.10
CA THR A 135 -3.44 3.85 -7.91
C THR A 135 -3.39 4.90 -9.02
N TRP A 136 -2.23 5.08 -9.59
CA TRP A 136 -2.05 5.94 -10.75
C TRP A 136 -2.73 5.35 -11.99
N SER A 137 -3.35 6.19 -12.80
CA SER A 137 -4.07 5.76 -14.01
C SER A 137 -3.18 4.98 -15.00
N GLY A 138 -1.89 5.30 -15.05
CA GLY A 138 -0.90 4.61 -15.88
C GLY A 138 -0.42 3.27 -15.31
N ASN A 139 -0.80 2.90 -14.09
CA ASN A 139 -0.40 1.63 -13.47
C ASN A 139 -1.38 0.51 -13.86
N GLU A 140 -1.31 0.06 -15.10
CA GLU A 140 -2.20 -0.96 -15.64
C GLU A 140 -2.11 -2.30 -14.89
N GLY A 141 -0.91 -2.69 -14.46
CA GLY A 141 -0.70 -3.93 -13.70
C GLY A 141 -1.46 -3.90 -12.37
N THR A 142 -1.34 -2.81 -11.62
CA THR A 142 -2.04 -2.65 -10.35
C THR A 142 -3.55 -2.52 -10.55
N ARG A 143 -4.01 -1.85 -11.59
CA ARG A 143 -5.45 -1.77 -11.92
C ARG A 143 -6.03 -3.16 -12.19
N ARG A 144 -5.36 -3.99 -13.01
CA ARG A 144 -5.78 -5.39 -13.24
C ARG A 144 -5.79 -6.21 -11.95
N ALA A 145 -4.79 -6.02 -11.08
CA ALA A 145 -4.76 -6.71 -9.79
C ALA A 145 -5.94 -6.30 -8.90
N HIS A 146 -6.30 -5.02 -8.86
CA HIS A 146 -7.48 -4.55 -8.12
C HIS A 146 -8.77 -5.20 -8.65
N ASP A 147 -8.97 -5.22 -9.95
CA ASP A 147 -10.15 -5.87 -10.57
C ASP A 147 -10.21 -7.37 -10.19
N ALA A 148 -9.09 -8.08 -10.29
CA ALA A 148 -9.00 -9.50 -9.94
C ALA A 148 -9.28 -9.79 -8.45
N LEU A 149 -9.01 -8.83 -7.57
CA LEU A 149 -9.22 -8.92 -6.12
C LEU A 149 -10.57 -8.34 -5.66
N GLY A 150 -11.46 -8.02 -6.59
CA GLY A 150 -12.84 -7.63 -6.31
C GLY A 150 -13.07 -6.14 -6.08
N PHE A 151 -12.06 -5.28 -6.31
CA PHE A 151 -12.28 -3.84 -6.31
C PHE A 151 -13.01 -3.39 -7.58
N ARG A 152 -13.73 -2.30 -7.46
CA ARG A 152 -14.34 -1.60 -8.59
C ARG A 152 -13.87 -0.16 -8.63
N GLU A 153 -13.53 0.34 -9.81
CA GLU A 153 -13.22 1.74 -10.00
C GLU A 153 -14.46 2.60 -9.76
N ILE A 154 -14.36 3.55 -8.83
CA ILE A 154 -15.48 4.40 -8.42
C ILE A 154 -15.20 5.89 -8.58
N ARG A 155 -13.94 6.28 -8.75
CA ARG A 155 -13.57 7.69 -8.86
C ARG A 155 -12.33 7.87 -9.72
N VAL A 156 -12.33 8.89 -10.55
CA VAL A 156 -11.18 9.36 -11.33
C VAL A 156 -10.77 10.74 -10.84
N MET A 157 -9.48 10.98 -10.68
CA MET A 157 -8.91 12.26 -10.26
C MET A 157 -8.22 12.95 -11.44
N TYR A 158 -8.46 14.22 -11.60
CA TYR A 158 -7.81 15.07 -12.61
C TYR A 158 -6.98 16.16 -11.94
N ARG A 159 -5.80 16.45 -12.50
CA ARG A 159 -4.94 17.56 -12.08
C ARG A 159 -4.62 18.44 -13.25
N LYS A 160 -4.50 19.73 -13.00
CA LYS A 160 -4.09 20.74 -13.98
C LYS A 160 -3.14 21.71 -13.31
N ARG A 161 -2.02 21.99 -13.94
CA ARG A 161 -1.13 23.09 -13.51
C ARG A 161 -1.77 24.41 -13.86
N LEU A 162 -1.69 25.41 -12.95
CA LEU A 162 -2.17 26.79 -13.17
C LEU A 162 -1.02 27.69 -13.63
#